data_db44c3deae3fb71f78ef8a0aac65cb86
#
_entry.id   db44c3deae3fb71f78ef8a0aac65cb86
#
_cell.length_a   1.000
_cell.length_b   1.000
_cell.length_c   1.000
_cell.angle_alpha   90.00
_cell.angle_beta   90.00
_cell.angle_gamma   90.00
#
_symmetry.space_group_name_H-M   'P 1'
#
loop_
_entity.id
_entity.type
_entity.pdbx_description
1 polymer ?
#
loop_
_entity_poly.entity_id
_entity_poly.type
_entity_poly.pdbx_seq_one_letter_code
_entity_poly.pdbx_strand_id
1 'polypeptide(L)'
;FNAGTAYDKLNRFDEVVKSMQTTLALDPHHADAMNYLGYSYAERGVKIEEAIALTKQAVALRPTNGYYVDSLAWAFFKKGLLAEALAEMKRAVALVGDDPVIYEHLGEIYLKQQHLSDGREALLHSLELDPSNDKLMQRFRELGLGDPAKEERIRQALRRVSDRKGATPAPAQQ
;
A
#
# COMPACT_ATOMS: atom_id res chain seq x y z
N PHE A 1 11.95 4.71 -16.46
CA PHE A 1 11.31 4.55 -15.16
C PHE A 1 10.53 5.81 -14.76
N ASN A 2 11.17 6.96 -14.61
CA ASN A 2 10.53 8.21 -14.15
C ASN A 2 9.32 8.65 -14.98
N ALA A 3 9.34 8.44 -16.32
CA ALA A 3 8.18 8.72 -17.17
C ALA A 3 6.97 7.84 -16.83
N GLY A 4 7.20 6.56 -16.48
CA GLY A 4 6.14 5.64 -16.08
C GLY A 4 5.44 6.05 -14.79
N THR A 5 6.18 6.47 -13.78
CA THR A 5 5.60 6.96 -12.52
C THR A 5 4.82 8.28 -12.70
N ALA A 6 5.21 9.12 -13.68
CA ALA A 6 4.44 10.30 -14.05
C ALA A 6 3.12 9.95 -14.75
N TYR A 7 3.11 8.94 -15.61
CA TYR A 7 1.90 8.45 -16.27
C TYR A 7 0.89 7.84 -15.30
N ASP A 8 1.35 7.18 -14.25
CA ASP A 8 0.48 6.63 -13.21
C ASP A 8 -0.33 7.72 -12.51
N LYS A 9 0.31 8.84 -12.16
CA LYS A 9 -0.36 10.02 -11.60
C LYS A 9 -1.43 10.62 -12.53
N LEU A 10 -1.34 10.36 -13.83
CA LEU A 10 -2.30 10.75 -14.85
C LEU A 10 -3.30 9.64 -15.18
N ASN A 11 -3.27 8.52 -14.44
CA ASN A 11 -4.10 7.33 -14.67
C ASN A 11 -3.96 6.73 -16.09
N ARG A 12 -2.76 6.79 -16.67
CA ARG A 12 -2.42 6.32 -18.02
C ARG A 12 -1.69 4.97 -17.94
N PHE A 13 -2.45 3.92 -17.67
CA PHE A 13 -1.89 2.58 -17.39
C PHE A 13 -1.04 2.00 -18.52
N ASP A 14 -1.49 2.11 -19.77
CA ASP A 14 -0.76 1.53 -20.91
C ASP A 14 0.62 2.15 -21.08
N GLU A 15 0.74 3.45 -20.82
CA GLU A 15 2.02 4.15 -20.85
C GLU A 15 2.89 3.79 -19.66
N VAL A 16 2.30 3.54 -18.49
CA VAL A 16 3.02 2.99 -17.33
C VAL A 16 3.64 1.66 -17.71
N VAL A 17 2.83 0.72 -18.21
CA VAL A 17 3.29 -0.61 -18.63
C VAL A 17 4.41 -0.51 -19.66
N LYS A 18 4.20 0.26 -20.73
CA LYS A 18 5.20 0.46 -21.80
C LYS A 18 6.49 1.03 -21.26
N SER A 19 6.41 2.02 -20.37
CA SER A 19 7.58 2.66 -19.79
C SER A 19 8.37 1.72 -18.90
N MET A 20 7.70 0.91 -18.07
CA MET A 20 8.37 -0.07 -17.20
C MET A 20 8.97 -1.22 -18.02
N GLN A 21 8.27 -1.72 -19.02
CA GLN A 21 8.81 -2.73 -19.93
C GLN A 21 10.03 -2.23 -20.69
N THR A 22 10.02 -0.99 -21.16
CA THR A 22 11.19 -0.37 -21.80
C THR A 22 12.37 -0.27 -20.82
N THR A 23 12.11 0.10 -19.57
CA THR A 23 13.15 0.13 -18.53
C THR A 23 13.76 -1.25 -18.32
N LEU A 24 12.92 -2.28 -18.21
CA LEU A 24 13.37 -3.66 -18.01
C LEU A 24 14.08 -4.26 -19.25
N ALA A 25 13.76 -3.79 -20.45
CA ALA A 25 14.49 -4.17 -21.66
C ALA A 25 15.92 -3.59 -21.67
N LEU A 26 16.12 -2.40 -21.08
CA LEU A 26 17.43 -1.74 -20.98
C LEU A 26 18.22 -2.21 -19.75
N ASP A 27 17.54 -2.45 -18.66
CA ASP A 27 18.10 -2.94 -17.39
C ASP A 27 17.21 -4.06 -16.82
N PRO A 28 17.48 -5.33 -17.17
CA PRO A 28 16.69 -6.48 -16.71
C PRO A 28 16.73 -6.71 -15.20
N HIS A 29 17.61 -6.05 -14.45
CA HIS A 29 17.72 -6.14 -12.99
C HIS A 29 17.21 -4.89 -12.26
N HIS A 30 16.49 -4.01 -12.95
CA HIS A 30 15.93 -2.80 -12.35
C HIS A 30 14.79 -3.13 -11.38
N ALA A 31 15.11 -3.34 -10.11
CA ALA A 31 14.19 -3.81 -9.09
C ALA A 31 12.95 -2.90 -8.92
N ASP A 32 13.14 -1.56 -8.95
CA ASP A 32 12.02 -0.62 -8.84
C ASP A 32 11.03 -0.75 -10.02
N ALA A 33 11.54 -0.97 -11.24
CA ALA A 33 10.68 -1.17 -12.41
C ALA A 33 9.91 -2.50 -12.35
N MET A 34 10.57 -3.58 -11.89
CA MET A 34 9.91 -4.86 -11.63
C MET A 34 8.78 -4.72 -10.61
N ASN A 35 9.10 -4.11 -9.46
CA ASN A 35 8.14 -3.90 -8.40
C ASN A 35 6.96 -3.05 -8.88
N TYR A 36 7.23 -1.94 -9.54
CA TYR A 36 6.21 -1.01 -10.01
C TYR A 36 5.27 -1.66 -11.04
N LEU A 37 5.82 -2.40 -12.01
CA LEU A 37 5.04 -3.11 -13.02
C LEU A 37 4.21 -4.22 -12.38
N GLY A 38 4.82 -5.01 -11.50
CA GLY A 38 4.15 -6.09 -10.79
C GLY A 38 2.99 -5.58 -9.91
N TYR A 39 3.23 -4.53 -9.12
CA TYR A 39 2.18 -3.89 -8.33
C TYR A 39 1.05 -3.33 -9.23
N SER A 40 1.39 -2.64 -10.32
CA SER A 40 0.40 -2.07 -11.24
C SER A 40 -0.48 -3.14 -11.88
N TYR A 41 0.06 -4.30 -12.22
CA TYR A 41 -0.72 -5.44 -12.70
C TYR A 41 -1.62 -6.01 -11.60
N ALA A 42 -1.08 -6.21 -10.41
CA ALA A 42 -1.83 -6.74 -9.27
C ALA A 42 -2.99 -5.82 -8.90
N GLU A 43 -2.76 -4.52 -8.77
CA GLU A 43 -3.79 -3.55 -8.40
C GLU A 43 -4.98 -3.57 -9.35
N ARG A 44 -4.72 -3.70 -10.63
CA ARG A 44 -5.76 -3.78 -11.69
C ARG A 44 -6.34 -5.18 -11.89
N GLY A 45 -5.81 -6.20 -11.22
CA GLY A 45 -6.27 -7.58 -11.37
C GLY A 45 -5.95 -8.21 -12.73
N VAL A 46 -4.92 -7.71 -13.41
CA VAL A 46 -4.49 -8.23 -14.72
C VAL A 46 -3.13 -8.90 -14.61
N LYS A 47 -2.86 -9.92 -15.44
CA LYS A 47 -1.57 -10.61 -15.50
C LYS A 47 -1.00 -11.01 -14.13
N ILE A 48 -1.83 -11.56 -13.26
CA ILE A 48 -1.50 -11.81 -11.85
C ILE A 48 -0.28 -12.73 -11.69
N GLU A 49 -0.10 -13.74 -12.53
CA GLU A 49 1.08 -14.60 -12.51
C GLU A 49 2.37 -13.82 -12.82
N GLU A 50 2.31 -12.92 -13.82
CA GLU A 50 3.42 -12.03 -14.17
C GLU A 50 3.69 -11.02 -13.03
N ALA A 51 2.64 -10.50 -12.40
CA ALA A 51 2.75 -9.62 -11.24
C ALA A 51 3.51 -10.29 -10.09
N ILE A 52 3.15 -11.54 -9.75
CA ILE A 52 3.84 -12.33 -8.71
C ILE A 52 5.30 -12.59 -9.11
N ALA A 53 5.56 -12.94 -10.37
CA ALA A 53 6.93 -13.21 -10.82
C ALA A 53 7.82 -11.97 -10.73
N LEU A 54 7.32 -10.81 -11.16
CA LEU A 54 8.04 -9.54 -11.12
C LEU A 54 8.31 -9.08 -9.67
N THR A 55 7.30 -9.13 -8.81
CA THR A 55 7.45 -8.70 -7.40
C THR A 55 8.36 -9.66 -6.63
N LYS A 56 8.31 -10.97 -6.90
CA LYS A 56 9.28 -11.94 -6.34
C LYS A 56 10.72 -11.61 -6.75
N GLN A 57 10.96 -11.27 -8.01
CA GLN A 57 12.29 -10.88 -8.48
C GLN A 57 12.76 -9.59 -7.81
N ALA A 58 11.88 -8.58 -7.68
CA ALA A 58 12.19 -7.35 -6.97
C ALA A 58 12.58 -7.61 -5.50
N VAL A 59 11.81 -8.45 -4.79
CA VAL A 59 12.10 -8.87 -3.42
C VAL A 59 13.43 -9.65 -3.34
N ALA A 60 13.72 -10.53 -4.30
CA ALA A 60 15.00 -11.25 -4.34
C ALA A 60 16.20 -10.32 -4.47
N LEU A 61 16.07 -9.24 -5.25
CA LEU A 61 17.11 -8.22 -5.42
C LEU A 61 17.28 -7.32 -4.19
N ARG A 62 16.19 -7.03 -3.47
CA ARG A 62 16.20 -6.16 -2.28
C ARG A 62 15.30 -6.75 -1.17
N PRO A 63 15.74 -7.81 -0.47
CA PRO A 63 14.89 -8.59 0.44
C PRO A 63 14.45 -7.85 1.70
N THR A 64 15.08 -6.75 2.04
CA THR A 64 14.75 -5.88 3.18
C THR A 64 13.91 -4.66 2.79
N ASN A 65 13.57 -4.50 1.51
CA ASN A 65 12.67 -3.44 1.09
C ASN A 65 11.22 -3.86 1.37
N GLY A 66 10.64 -3.35 2.47
CA GLY A 66 9.30 -3.72 2.90
C GLY A 66 8.20 -3.31 1.91
N TYR A 67 8.39 -2.27 1.10
CA TYR A 67 7.44 -1.90 0.04
C TYR A 67 7.40 -2.91 -1.11
N TYR A 68 8.54 -3.58 -1.41
CA TYR A 68 8.53 -4.66 -2.38
C TYR A 68 7.83 -5.90 -1.84
N VAL A 69 8.03 -6.16 -0.54
CA VAL A 69 7.35 -7.26 0.16
C VAL A 69 5.84 -7.02 0.22
N ASP A 70 5.40 -5.79 0.48
CA ASP A 70 3.99 -5.40 0.40
C ASP A 70 3.40 -5.64 -0.99
N SER A 71 4.09 -5.21 -2.04
CA SER A 71 3.65 -5.43 -3.43
C SER A 71 3.52 -6.93 -3.77
N LEU A 72 4.42 -7.77 -3.27
CA LEU A 72 4.32 -9.23 -3.42
C LEU A 72 3.13 -9.79 -2.65
N ALA A 73 2.94 -9.36 -1.41
CA ALA A 73 1.78 -9.75 -0.59
C ALA A 73 0.47 -9.36 -1.28
N TRP A 74 0.40 -8.17 -1.85
CA TRP A 74 -0.75 -7.69 -2.60
C TRP A 74 -1.02 -8.51 -3.86
N ALA A 75 0.02 -8.89 -4.62
CA ALA A 75 -0.11 -9.78 -5.76
C ALA A 75 -0.63 -11.17 -5.37
N PHE A 76 -0.17 -11.74 -4.25
CA PHE A 76 -0.73 -12.98 -3.70
C PHE A 76 -2.20 -12.82 -3.28
N PHE A 77 -2.55 -11.71 -2.64
CA PHE A 77 -3.94 -11.41 -2.27
C PHE A 77 -4.86 -11.36 -3.49
N LYS A 78 -4.46 -10.65 -4.54
CA LYS A 78 -5.24 -10.56 -5.80
C LYS A 78 -5.38 -11.91 -6.49
N LYS A 79 -4.43 -12.81 -6.33
CA LYS A 79 -4.53 -14.21 -6.80
C LYS A 79 -5.43 -15.08 -5.92
N GLY A 80 -5.75 -14.65 -4.71
CA GLY A 80 -6.50 -15.45 -3.73
C GLY A 80 -5.63 -16.37 -2.87
N LEU A 81 -4.30 -16.25 -2.92
CA LEU A 81 -3.34 -16.97 -2.10
C LEU A 81 -3.22 -16.26 -0.73
N LEU A 82 -4.27 -16.40 0.08
CA LEU A 82 -4.46 -15.57 1.28
C LEU A 82 -3.47 -15.87 2.40
N ALA A 83 -3.00 -17.12 2.51
CA ALA A 83 -2.00 -17.50 3.52
C ALA A 83 -0.64 -16.89 3.20
N GLU A 84 -0.21 -16.97 1.94
CA GLU A 84 1.03 -16.37 1.45
C GLU A 84 0.96 -14.83 1.52
N ALA A 85 -0.19 -14.26 1.14
CA ALA A 85 -0.42 -12.83 1.25
C ALA A 85 -0.25 -12.33 2.68
N LEU A 86 -0.85 -13.01 3.67
CA LEU A 86 -0.74 -12.63 5.07
C LEU A 86 0.69 -12.78 5.60
N ALA A 87 1.39 -13.84 5.21
CA ALA A 87 2.77 -14.07 5.64
C ALA A 87 3.70 -12.95 5.16
N GLU A 88 3.65 -12.60 3.87
CA GLU A 88 4.46 -11.52 3.32
C GLU A 88 4.00 -10.14 3.83
N MET A 89 2.70 -9.91 4.04
CA MET A 89 2.22 -8.64 4.58
C MET A 89 2.71 -8.39 6.01
N LYS A 90 2.70 -9.39 6.87
CA LYS A 90 3.30 -9.30 8.23
C LYS A 90 4.79 -8.99 8.16
N ARG A 91 5.49 -9.56 7.18
CA ARG A 91 6.90 -9.25 6.94
C ARG A 91 7.08 -7.81 6.48
N ALA A 92 6.22 -7.30 5.60
CA ALA A 92 6.24 -5.90 5.16
C ALA A 92 6.05 -4.94 6.35
N VAL A 93 5.05 -5.19 7.21
CA VAL A 93 4.84 -4.42 8.45
C VAL A 93 6.08 -4.43 9.34
N ALA A 94 6.72 -5.58 9.52
CA ALA A 94 7.94 -5.68 10.34
C ALA A 94 9.13 -4.89 9.75
N LEU A 95 9.19 -4.71 8.42
CA LEU A 95 10.28 -4.01 7.75
C LEU A 95 10.06 -2.49 7.65
N VAL A 96 8.83 -2.04 7.49
CA VAL A 96 8.51 -0.61 7.28
C VAL A 96 8.04 0.07 8.56
N GLY A 97 7.30 -0.65 9.40
CA GLY A 97 6.63 -0.07 10.56
C GLY A 97 5.28 0.57 10.17
N ASP A 98 5.00 1.74 10.74
CA ASP A 98 3.73 2.43 10.57
C ASP A 98 3.63 3.10 9.19
N ASP A 99 2.94 2.43 8.26
CA ASP A 99 2.62 2.94 6.93
C ASP A 99 1.11 2.72 6.66
N PRO A 100 0.35 3.77 6.29
CA PRO A 100 -1.09 3.66 6.13
C PRO A 100 -1.52 2.70 5.02
N VAL A 101 -0.76 2.61 3.92
CA VAL A 101 -1.10 1.74 2.79
C VAL A 101 -0.88 0.28 3.16
N ILE A 102 0.22 -0.03 3.83
CA ILE A 102 0.54 -1.40 4.27
C ILE A 102 -0.52 -1.90 5.28
N TYR A 103 -0.95 -1.05 6.21
CA TYR A 103 -2.03 -1.41 7.14
C TYR A 103 -3.40 -1.51 6.46
N GLU A 104 -3.69 -0.73 5.42
CA GLU A 104 -4.88 -0.90 4.60
C GLU A 104 -4.88 -2.27 3.91
N HIS A 105 -3.77 -2.64 3.25
CA HIS A 105 -3.61 -3.94 2.62
C HIS A 105 -3.70 -5.10 3.63
N LEU A 106 -3.08 -4.99 4.80
CA LEU A 106 -3.19 -5.97 5.88
C LEU A 106 -4.64 -6.16 6.32
N GLY A 107 -5.36 -5.06 6.48
CA GLY A 107 -6.79 -5.07 6.83
C GLY A 107 -7.64 -5.81 5.81
N GLU A 108 -7.43 -5.54 4.52
CA GLU A 108 -8.13 -6.21 3.41
C GLU A 108 -7.86 -7.73 3.39
N ILE A 109 -6.61 -8.14 3.63
CA ILE A 109 -6.24 -9.56 3.70
C ILE A 109 -6.96 -10.24 4.86
N TYR A 110 -6.96 -9.63 6.06
CA TYR A 110 -7.68 -10.18 7.21
C TYR A 110 -9.19 -10.28 6.99
N LEU A 111 -9.82 -9.22 6.44
CA LEU A 111 -11.25 -9.24 6.12
C LEU A 111 -11.58 -10.36 5.13
N LYS A 112 -10.74 -10.56 4.12
CA LYS A 112 -10.92 -11.62 3.13
C LYS A 112 -10.80 -13.02 3.75
N GLN A 113 -9.98 -13.18 4.78
CA GLN A 113 -9.87 -14.40 5.58
C GLN A 113 -10.97 -14.52 6.66
N GLN A 114 -11.90 -13.58 6.72
CA GLN A 114 -12.96 -13.49 7.73
C GLN A 114 -12.44 -13.27 9.17
N HIS A 115 -11.22 -12.81 9.32
CA HIS A 115 -10.66 -12.34 10.58
C HIS A 115 -11.11 -10.91 10.87
N LEU A 116 -12.41 -10.74 11.15
CA LEU A 116 -13.07 -9.43 11.20
C LEU A 116 -12.48 -8.47 12.24
N SER A 117 -12.07 -9.00 13.39
CA SER A 117 -11.47 -8.18 14.47
C SER A 117 -10.12 -7.60 14.03
N ASP A 118 -9.24 -8.47 13.49
CA ASP A 118 -7.90 -8.08 13.07
C ASP A 118 -7.95 -7.14 11.86
N GLY A 119 -8.85 -7.42 10.91
CA GLY A 119 -9.08 -6.58 9.75
C GLY A 119 -9.57 -5.19 10.13
N ARG A 120 -10.53 -5.12 11.06
CA ARG A 120 -11.03 -3.86 11.61
C ARG A 120 -9.93 -3.04 12.27
N GLU A 121 -9.10 -3.66 13.10
CA GLU A 121 -8.05 -2.96 13.82
C GLU A 121 -6.96 -2.47 12.86
N ALA A 122 -6.57 -3.26 11.85
CA ALA A 122 -5.61 -2.85 10.83
C ALA A 122 -6.12 -1.67 9.99
N LEU A 123 -7.39 -1.69 9.54
CA LEU A 123 -7.98 -0.55 8.81
C LEU A 123 -8.11 0.70 9.69
N LEU A 124 -8.43 0.54 10.98
CA LEU A 124 -8.48 1.65 11.92
C LEU A 124 -7.10 2.27 12.10
N HIS A 125 -6.06 1.44 12.23
CA HIS A 125 -4.68 1.92 12.34
C HIS A 125 -4.24 2.67 11.09
N SER A 126 -4.57 2.17 9.89
CA SER A 126 -4.37 2.89 8.62
C SER A 126 -5.02 4.28 8.65
N LEU A 127 -6.29 4.38 9.09
CA LEU A 127 -7.01 5.65 9.21
C LEU A 127 -6.44 6.58 10.31
N GLU A 128 -5.80 6.05 11.34
CA GLU A 128 -5.09 6.86 12.34
C GLU A 128 -3.79 7.44 11.79
N LEU A 129 -3.12 6.71 10.89
CA LEU A 129 -1.92 7.16 10.20
C LEU A 129 -2.22 8.17 9.09
N ASP A 130 -3.27 7.92 8.30
CA ASP A 130 -3.79 8.84 7.28
C ASP A 130 -5.30 9.07 7.43
N PRO A 131 -5.70 9.95 8.37
CA PRO A 131 -7.11 10.25 8.59
C PRO A 131 -7.75 11.07 7.47
N SER A 132 -7.01 11.46 6.44
CA SER A 132 -7.51 12.15 5.25
C SER A 132 -7.93 11.20 4.13
N ASN A 133 -7.79 9.89 4.32
CA ASN A 133 -8.25 8.88 3.36
C ASN A 133 -9.78 8.71 3.45
N ASP A 134 -10.51 9.63 2.81
CA ASP A 134 -11.99 9.64 2.80
C ASP A 134 -12.57 8.36 2.20
N LYS A 135 -11.92 7.76 1.21
CA LYS A 135 -12.34 6.52 0.58
C LYS A 135 -12.32 5.35 1.57
N LEU A 136 -11.22 5.21 2.31
CA LEU A 136 -11.11 4.18 3.34
C LEU A 136 -12.09 4.45 4.50
N MET A 137 -12.26 5.71 4.90
CA MET A 137 -13.23 6.12 5.91
C MET A 137 -14.65 5.72 5.54
N GLN A 138 -15.07 5.99 4.29
CA GLN A 138 -16.38 5.60 3.80
C GLN A 138 -16.54 4.07 3.83
N ARG A 139 -15.55 3.34 3.30
CA ARG A 139 -15.55 1.87 3.32
C ARG A 139 -15.61 1.30 4.74
N PHE A 140 -14.86 1.86 5.66
CA PHE A 140 -14.86 1.46 7.08
C PHE A 140 -16.27 1.57 7.71
N ARG A 141 -17.00 2.64 7.39
CA ARG A 141 -18.40 2.82 7.82
C ARG A 141 -19.36 1.85 7.13
N GLU A 142 -19.24 1.69 5.81
CA GLU A 142 -20.09 0.77 5.03
C GLU A 142 -19.98 -0.68 5.49
N LEU A 143 -18.81 -1.09 5.94
CA LEU A 143 -18.58 -2.40 6.54
C LEU A 143 -19.10 -2.53 7.97
N GLY A 144 -19.70 -1.48 8.54
CA GLY A 144 -20.17 -1.47 9.92
C GLY A 144 -19.05 -1.63 10.95
N LEU A 145 -17.81 -1.28 10.58
CA LEU A 145 -16.63 -1.43 11.43
C LEU A 145 -16.45 -0.25 12.40
N GLY A 146 -17.11 0.88 12.11
CA GLY A 146 -17.10 2.07 12.95
C GLY A 146 -17.97 1.87 14.20
N ASP A 147 -17.50 2.36 15.33
CA ASP A 147 -18.26 2.63 16.52
C ASP A 147 -17.82 3.98 17.10
N PRO A 148 -18.57 4.60 18.05
CA PRO A 148 -18.23 5.93 18.55
C PRO A 148 -16.82 6.09 19.10
N ALA A 149 -16.30 5.03 19.75
CA ALA A 149 -14.93 5.07 20.30
C ALA A 149 -13.87 5.07 19.19
N LYS A 150 -14.07 4.26 18.14
CA LYS A 150 -13.16 4.21 16.98
C LYS A 150 -13.22 5.49 16.15
N GLU A 151 -14.41 6.02 15.93
CA GLU A 151 -14.56 7.31 15.24
C GLU A 151 -13.90 8.46 16.02
N GLU A 152 -13.89 8.39 17.37
CA GLU A 152 -13.18 9.37 18.18
C GLU A 152 -11.66 9.24 18.04
N ARG A 153 -11.11 8.03 17.96
CA ARG A 153 -9.67 7.81 17.67
C ARG A 153 -9.28 8.48 16.35
N ILE A 154 -10.07 8.29 15.29
CA ILE A 154 -9.81 8.91 13.97
C ILE A 154 -9.94 10.44 14.07
N ARG A 155 -10.95 10.97 14.76
CA ARG A 155 -11.08 12.42 14.98
C ARG A 155 -9.89 13.02 15.73
N GLN A 156 -9.35 12.32 16.71
CA GLN A 156 -8.15 12.75 17.42
C GLN A 156 -6.92 12.75 16.52
N ALA A 157 -6.78 11.76 15.62
CA ALA A 157 -5.72 11.75 14.62
C ALA A 157 -5.85 12.93 13.64
N LEU A 158 -7.06 13.24 13.16
CA LEU A 158 -7.32 14.43 12.32
C LEU A 158 -6.90 15.75 13.01
N ARG A 159 -7.23 15.92 14.30
CA ARG A 159 -6.81 17.09 15.07
C ARG A 159 -5.28 17.22 15.12
N ARG A 160 -4.58 16.11 15.42
CA ARG A 160 -3.10 16.10 15.47
C ARG A 160 -2.46 16.51 14.13
N VAL A 161 -3.04 16.07 13.01
CA VAL A 161 -2.56 16.46 11.67
C VAL A 161 -2.83 17.94 11.38
N SER A 162 -4.00 18.45 11.78
CA SER A 162 -4.35 19.86 11.63
C SER A 162 -3.41 20.77 12.44
N ASP A 163 -3.16 20.40 13.68
CA ASP A 163 -2.28 21.15 14.58
C ASP A 163 -0.84 21.22 14.06
N ARG A 164 -0.33 20.12 13.48
CA ARG A 164 0.99 20.08 12.85
C ARG A 164 1.08 20.98 11.61
N LYS A 165 0.00 21.08 10.81
CA LYS A 165 -0.05 21.94 9.62
C LYS A 165 -0.22 23.42 9.98
N GLY A 166 -0.82 23.74 11.13
CA GLY A 166 -0.98 25.10 11.64
C GLY A 166 0.25 25.66 12.38
N ALA A 167 1.16 24.80 12.79
CA ALA A 167 2.44 25.19 13.41
C ALA A 167 3.41 25.62 12.30
N THR A 168 3.33 26.86 11.85
CA THR A 168 4.34 27.50 10.99
C THR A 168 5.68 27.50 11.77
N PRO A 169 6.80 27.05 11.19
CA PRO A 169 8.08 27.16 11.87
C PRO A 169 8.38 28.63 12.13
N ALA A 170 8.71 28.97 13.37
CA ALA A 170 9.13 30.30 13.73
C ALA A 170 10.31 30.72 12.82
N PRO A 171 10.37 31.98 12.34
CA PRO A 171 11.48 32.44 11.53
C PRO A 171 12.79 32.28 12.32
N ALA A 172 13.78 31.62 11.70
CA ALA A 172 15.10 31.51 12.25
C ALA A 172 15.62 32.93 12.56
N GLN A 173 15.84 33.22 13.83
CA GLN A 173 16.51 34.45 14.21
C GLN A 173 17.95 34.37 13.70
N GLN A 174 18.29 35.30 12.82
CA GLN A 174 19.64 35.55 12.35
C GLN A 174 20.49 36.22 13.44
#